data_b7705ad6cf9d30e39a1dbd7c7f54136d
#
_entry.id   b7705ad6cf9d30e39a1dbd7c7f54136d
#
_cell.length_a   1.000
_cell.length_b   1.000
_cell.length_c   1.000
_cell.angle_alpha   90.00
_cell.angle_beta   90.00
_cell.angle_gamma   90.00
#
_symmetry.space_group_name_H-M   'P 1'
#
loop_
_entity.id
_entity.type
_entity.pdbx_description
1 polymer ?
#
loop_
_entity_poly.entity_id
_entity_poly.type
_entity_poly.pdbx_seq_one_letter_code
_entity_poly.pdbx_strand_id
1 'polypeptide(L)'
;MAAATRLLSLGGDNAALDERACEFVAVTTEHGFPYWRATGTMFRGWVMVKNGNVAEGISLLHSGLTAYRATGAQRWVPHHIALLAGAHEIAGQIDEALAQLDDALRIVGTTGERWFEAEIYRQKGRLLLRQGHTDAAEELYRTALGIAREQQAKLWELRAAASLARLLRDQGRPTEACDLLAPVYGWFTEGLDTPDLKQARALLEALDA
;
A
#
# COMPACT_ATOMS: atom_id res chain seq x y z
N MET A 1 -4.91 0.78 19.99
CA MET A 1 -5.06 -0.48 19.21
C MET A 1 -5.16 -0.20 17.71
N ALA A 2 -6.21 0.42 17.16
CA ALA A 2 -6.39 0.64 15.70
C ALA A 2 -5.23 1.37 14.99
N ALA A 3 -4.65 2.41 15.58
CA ALA A 3 -3.51 3.11 15.01
C ALA A 3 -2.26 2.22 14.92
N ALA A 4 -1.97 1.45 15.95
CA ALA A 4 -0.85 0.52 15.97
C ALA A 4 -1.01 -0.57 14.89
N THR A 5 -2.20 -1.17 14.78
CA THR A 5 -2.49 -2.18 13.74
C THR A 5 -2.28 -1.62 12.33
N ARG A 6 -2.72 -0.36 12.09
CA ARG A 6 -2.49 0.29 10.79
C ARG A 6 -1.02 0.55 10.53
N LEU A 7 -0.26 1.03 11.50
CA LEU A 7 1.18 1.24 11.36
C LEU A 7 1.91 -0.07 11.04
N LEU A 8 1.56 -1.17 11.72
CA LEU A 8 2.11 -2.49 11.42
C LEU A 8 1.78 -2.96 10.00
N SER A 9 0.56 -2.69 9.51
CA SER A 9 0.18 -3.04 8.13
C SER A 9 1.00 -2.28 7.08
N LEU A 10 1.46 -1.08 7.39
CA LEU A 10 2.32 -0.26 6.53
C LEU A 10 3.79 -0.65 6.66
N GLY A 11 4.22 -1.06 7.85
CA GLY A 11 5.59 -1.43 8.15
C GLY A 11 6.02 -2.82 7.66
N GLY A 12 5.07 -3.67 7.28
CA GLY A 12 5.36 -5.00 6.72
C GLY A 12 5.69 -6.08 7.76
N ASP A 13 5.54 -5.81 9.06
CA ASP A 13 5.66 -6.82 10.11
C ASP A 13 4.34 -7.62 10.21
N ASN A 14 4.27 -8.70 9.41
CA ASN A 14 3.06 -9.52 9.33
C ASN A 14 2.79 -10.29 10.62
N ALA A 15 3.80 -10.71 11.38
CA ALA A 15 3.61 -11.47 12.61
C ALA A 15 3.00 -10.59 13.72
N ALA A 16 3.57 -9.42 13.94
CA ALA A 16 3.02 -8.45 14.88
C ALA A 16 1.65 -7.93 14.44
N LEU A 17 1.42 -7.80 13.13
CA LEU A 17 0.11 -7.42 12.60
C LEU A 17 -0.94 -8.48 12.87
N ASP A 18 -0.61 -9.79 12.72
CA ASP A 18 -1.55 -10.89 12.95
C ASP A 18 -2.01 -10.93 14.41
N GLU A 19 -1.05 -10.91 15.33
CA GLU A 19 -1.34 -10.89 16.77
C GLU A 19 -2.27 -9.72 17.13
N ARG A 20 -1.92 -8.51 16.67
CA ARG A 20 -2.70 -7.29 16.94
C ARG A 20 -4.07 -7.29 16.28
N ALA A 21 -4.19 -7.81 15.07
CA ALA A 21 -5.47 -7.90 14.37
C ALA A 21 -6.42 -8.91 15.06
N CYS A 22 -5.90 -10.05 15.52
CA CYS A 22 -6.66 -11.03 16.29
C CYS A 22 -7.17 -10.44 17.62
N GLU A 23 -6.29 -9.81 18.40
CA GLU A 23 -6.65 -9.12 19.64
C GLU A 23 -7.70 -8.03 19.38
N PHE A 24 -7.51 -7.25 18.32
CA PHE A 24 -8.39 -6.15 17.96
C PHE A 24 -9.82 -6.64 17.62
N VAL A 25 -9.94 -7.74 16.86
CA VAL A 25 -11.24 -8.35 16.55
C VAL A 25 -11.90 -8.90 17.82
N ALA A 26 -11.14 -9.58 18.69
CA ALA A 26 -11.68 -10.16 19.93
C ALA A 26 -12.28 -9.07 20.83
N VAL A 27 -11.50 -8.05 21.17
CA VAL A 27 -11.92 -6.93 22.02
C VAL A 27 -13.10 -6.18 21.41
N THR A 28 -13.08 -5.89 20.12
CA THR A 28 -14.16 -5.14 19.47
C THR A 28 -15.45 -5.93 19.29
N THR A 29 -15.35 -7.27 19.28
CA THR A 29 -16.51 -8.17 19.28
C THR A 29 -17.14 -8.21 20.67
N GLU A 30 -16.34 -8.38 21.72
CA GLU A 30 -16.79 -8.41 23.12
C GLU A 30 -17.53 -7.13 23.51
N HIS A 31 -17.00 -5.98 23.10
CA HIS A 31 -17.57 -4.67 23.43
C HIS A 31 -18.61 -4.15 22.42
N GLY A 32 -18.95 -4.91 21.40
CA GLY A 32 -19.98 -4.54 20.42
C GLY A 32 -19.64 -3.33 19.55
N PHE A 33 -18.37 -3.15 19.13
CA PHE A 33 -17.92 -2.05 18.30
C PHE A 33 -17.85 -2.44 16.80
N PRO A 34 -18.94 -2.33 16.02
CA PRO A 34 -19.00 -2.87 14.65
C PRO A 34 -17.99 -2.24 13.70
N TYR A 35 -17.79 -0.91 13.78
CA TYR A 35 -16.80 -0.18 13.00
C TYR A 35 -15.37 -0.73 13.20
N TRP A 36 -14.97 -0.88 14.45
CA TRP A 36 -13.63 -1.34 14.79
C TRP A 36 -13.44 -2.84 14.51
N ARG A 37 -14.50 -3.64 14.72
CA ARG A 37 -14.49 -5.06 14.37
C ARG A 37 -14.28 -5.24 12.86
N ALA A 38 -15.01 -4.49 12.03
CA ALA A 38 -14.84 -4.52 10.57
C ALA A 38 -13.41 -4.15 10.16
N THR A 39 -12.82 -3.12 10.78
CA THR A 39 -11.43 -2.72 10.56
C THR A 39 -10.46 -3.84 10.91
N GLY A 40 -10.60 -4.47 12.08
CA GLY A 40 -9.77 -5.60 12.50
C GLY A 40 -9.91 -6.80 11.57
N THR A 41 -11.13 -7.09 11.12
CA THR A 41 -11.43 -8.18 10.17
C THR A 41 -10.66 -7.98 8.85
N MET A 42 -10.61 -6.74 8.32
CA MET A 42 -9.83 -6.45 7.11
C MET A 42 -8.33 -6.67 7.29
N PHE A 43 -7.76 -6.25 8.43
CA PHE A 43 -6.33 -6.51 8.69
C PHE A 43 -6.03 -8.00 8.85
N ARG A 44 -6.91 -8.78 9.49
CA ARG A 44 -6.79 -10.25 9.52
C ARG A 44 -6.82 -10.84 8.12
N GLY A 45 -7.77 -10.42 7.28
CA GLY A 45 -7.85 -10.85 5.89
C GLY A 45 -6.55 -10.55 5.12
N TRP A 46 -5.99 -9.37 5.31
CA TRP A 46 -4.71 -9.01 4.71
C TRP A 46 -3.57 -9.92 5.16
N VAL A 47 -3.44 -10.20 6.46
CA VAL A 47 -2.41 -11.12 6.98
C VAL A 47 -2.59 -12.53 6.42
N MET A 48 -3.83 -13.04 6.33
CA MET A 48 -4.11 -14.35 5.74
C MET A 48 -3.61 -14.43 4.29
N VAL A 49 -3.85 -13.38 3.49
CA VAL A 49 -3.33 -13.29 2.12
C VAL A 49 -1.80 -13.35 2.12
N LYS A 50 -1.15 -12.59 3.00
CA LYS A 50 0.32 -12.54 3.11
C LYS A 50 0.94 -13.86 3.56
N ASN A 51 0.19 -14.66 4.33
CA ASN A 51 0.59 -15.99 4.81
C ASN A 51 0.20 -17.12 3.83
N GLY A 52 -0.31 -16.79 2.63
CA GLY A 52 -0.63 -17.77 1.58
C GLY A 52 -2.09 -18.24 1.55
N ASN A 53 -2.91 -17.91 2.54
CA ASN A 53 -4.35 -18.22 2.57
C ASN A 53 -5.15 -17.19 1.76
N VAL A 54 -4.84 -17.12 0.45
CA VAL A 54 -5.25 -16.00 -0.41
C VAL A 54 -6.77 -15.92 -0.57
N ALA A 55 -7.44 -17.03 -0.90
CA ALA A 55 -8.89 -17.04 -1.16
C ALA A 55 -9.71 -16.65 0.08
N GLU A 56 -9.36 -17.24 1.23
CA GLU A 56 -10.02 -16.93 2.51
C GLU A 56 -9.73 -15.49 2.95
N GLY A 57 -8.49 -15.02 2.76
CA GLY A 57 -8.10 -13.65 3.07
C GLY A 57 -8.86 -12.62 2.24
N ILE A 58 -9.04 -12.86 0.93
CA ILE A 58 -9.85 -12.00 0.05
C ILE A 58 -11.31 -11.99 0.53
N SER A 59 -11.89 -13.14 0.85
CA SER A 59 -13.26 -13.23 1.37
C SER A 59 -13.42 -12.43 2.66
N LEU A 60 -12.43 -12.50 3.55
CA LEU A 60 -12.45 -11.77 4.81
C LEU A 60 -12.27 -10.25 4.60
N LEU A 61 -11.43 -9.83 3.66
CA LEU A 61 -11.30 -8.42 3.26
C LEU A 61 -12.62 -7.88 2.70
N HIS A 62 -13.30 -8.60 1.81
CA HIS A 62 -14.60 -8.23 1.27
C HIS A 62 -15.67 -8.10 2.35
N SER A 63 -15.81 -9.10 3.22
CA SER A 63 -16.78 -9.08 4.31
C SER A 63 -16.52 -7.93 5.29
N GLY A 64 -15.25 -7.70 5.62
CA GLY A 64 -14.81 -6.59 6.46
C GLY A 64 -15.14 -5.23 5.85
N LEU A 65 -14.85 -5.02 4.54
CA LEU A 65 -15.14 -3.78 3.83
C LEU A 65 -16.66 -3.53 3.74
N THR A 66 -17.44 -4.58 3.48
CA THR A 66 -18.92 -4.49 3.46
C THR A 66 -19.47 -4.11 4.82
N ALA A 67 -19.02 -4.78 5.89
CA ALA A 67 -19.42 -4.46 7.25
C ALA A 67 -18.98 -3.04 7.66
N TYR A 68 -17.79 -2.60 7.23
CA TYR A 68 -17.29 -1.25 7.48
C TYR A 68 -18.21 -0.19 6.84
N ARG A 69 -18.54 -0.35 5.56
CA ARG A 69 -19.45 0.55 4.83
C ARG A 69 -20.86 0.56 5.45
N ALA A 70 -21.34 -0.57 5.93
CA ALA A 70 -22.63 -0.69 6.59
C ALA A 70 -22.75 0.14 7.90
N THR A 71 -21.61 0.53 8.51
CA THR A 71 -21.61 1.47 9.64
C THR A 71 -21.81 2.94 9.24
N GLY A 72 -21.90 3.24 7.94
CA GLY A 72 -21.93 4.61 7.41
C GLY A 72 -20.55 5.27 7.31
N ALA A 73 -19.48 4.57 7.67
CA ALA A 73 -18.12 5.10 7.64
C ALA A 73 -17.62 5.26 6.19
N GLN A 74 -17.10 6.45 5.87
CA GLN A 74 -16.47 6.75 4.59
C GLN A 74 -14.95 6.88 4.71
N ARG A 75 -14.47 7.30 5.87
CA ARG A 75 -13.04 7.48 6.14
C ARG A 75 -12.28 6.16 5.98
N TRP A 76 -11.07 6.19 5.45
CA TRP A 76 -10.18 5.05 5.22
C TRP A 76 -10.67 4.06 4.12
N VAL A 77 -11.80 4.30 3.47
CA VAL A 77 -12.33 3.41 2.43
C VAL A 77 -11.34 3.25 1.26
N PRO A 78 -10.70 4.31 0.72
CA PRO A 78 -9.69 4.14 -0.33
C PRO A 78 -8.53 3.23 0.08
N HIS A 79 -8.03 3.35 1.30
CA HIS A 79 -6.99 2.46 1.84
C HIS A 79 -7.45 1.01 1.96
N HIS A 80 -8.66 0.77 2.44
CA HIS A 80 -9.20 -0.59 2.58
C HIS A 80 -9.42 -1.27 1.21
N ILE A 81 -9.85 -0.51 0.21
CA ILE A 81 -9.95 -0.99 -1.17
C ILE A 81 -8.56 -1.31 -1.73
N ALA A 82 -7.56 -0.48 -1.45
CA ALA A 82 -6.19 -0.72 -1.89
C ALA A 82 -5.56 -1.97 -1.25
N LEU A 83 -5.93 -2.32 0.00
CA LEU A 83 -5.55 -3.61 0.60
C LEU A 83 -6.18 -4.79 -0.16
N LEU A 84 -7.46 -4.66 -0.53
CA LEU A 84 -8.16 -5.68 -1.31
C LEU A 84 -7.55 -5.81 -2.72
N ALA A 85 -7.22 -4.70 -3.38
CA ALA A 85 -6.50 -4.71 -4.65
C ALA A 85 -5.14 -5.42 -4.54
N GLY A 86 -4.38 -5.17 -3.46
CA GLY A 86 -3.14 -5.89 -3.18
C GLY A 86 -3.34 -7.40 -2.98
N ALA A 87 -4.48 -7.81 -2.40
CA ALA A 87 -4.83 -9.22 -2.26
C ALA A 87 -5.16 -9.87 -3.61
N HIS A 88 -5.92 -9.20 -4.48
CA HIS A 88 -6.18 -9.63 -5.86
C HIS A 88 -4.89 -9.70 -6.68
N GLU A 89 -3.96 -8.76 -6.50
CA GLU A 89 -2.64 -8.81 -7.14
C GLU A 89 -1.87 -10.08 -6.75
N ILE A 90 -1.86 -10.43 -5.46
CA ILE A 90 -1.21 -11.67 -4.98
C ILE A 90 -1.90 -12.93 -5.54
N ALA A 91 -3.23 -12.87 -5.74
CA ALA A 91 -4.00 -13.91 -6.40
C ALA A 91 -3.76 -14.01 -7.92
N GLY A 92 -3.02 -13.07 -8.53
CA GLY A 92 -2.83 -12.99 -9.98
C GLY A 92 -4.01 -12.38 -10.73
N GLN A 93 -5.00 -11.84 -10.04
CA GLN A 93 -6.22 -11.23 -10.58
C GLN A 93 -5.96 -9.74 -10.85
N ILE A 94 -5.16 -9.46 -11.89
CA ILE A 94 -4.63 -8.10 -12.14
C ILE A 94 -5.75 -7.13 -12.54
N ASP A 95 -6.70 -7.57 -13.36
CA ASP A 95 -7.80 -6.71 -13.85
C ASP A 95 -8.74 -6.31 -12.70
N GLU A 96 -9.06 -7.24 -11.80
CA GLU A 96 -9.82 -6.97 -10.58
C GLU A 96 -9.08 -5.98 -9.66
N ALA A 97 -7.76 -6.16 -9.52
CA ALA A 97 -6.95 -5.26 -8.72
C ALA A 97 -6.94 -3.83 -9.31
N LEU A 98 -6.81 -3.69 -10.64
CA LEU A 98 -6.88 -2.40 -11.33
C LEU A 98 -8.24 -1.74 -11.14
N ALA A 99 -9.34 -2.48 -11.34
CA ALA A 99 -10.70 -1.97 -11.15
C ALA A 99 -10.94 -1.46 -9.71
N GLN A 100 -10.41 -2.16 -8.72
CA GLN A 100 -10.45 -1.75 -7.31
C GLN A 100 -9.69 -0.44 -7.07
N LEU A 101 -8.49 -0.30 -7.64
CA LEU A 101 -7.70 0.93 -7.49
C LEU A 101 -8.37 2.12 -8.20
N ASP A 102 -9.06 1.90 -9.33
CA ASP A 102 -9.86 2.94 -9.99
C ASP A 102 -11.05 3.37 -9.13
N ASP A 103 -11.74 2.42 -8.47
CA ASP A 103 -12.80 2.75 -7.51
C ASP A 103 -12.25 3.55 -6.32
N ALA A 104 -11.08 3.16 -5.79
CA ALA A 104 -10.43 3.89 -4.72
C ALA A 104 -10.09 5.34 -5.11
N LEU A 105 -9.53 5.58 -6.31
CA LEU A 105 -9.23 6.92 -6.82
C LEU A 105 -10.51 7.75 -7.05
N ARG A 106 -11.57 7.15 -7.54
CA ARG A 106 -12.87 7.82 -7.68
C ARG A 106 -13.41 8.28 -6.33
N ILE A 107 -13.26 7.46 -5.28
CA ILE A 107 -13.67 7.83 -3.92
C ILE A 107 -12.77 8.94 -3.37
N VAL A 108 -11.46 8.89 -3.59
CA VAL A 108 -10.54 9.99 -3.25
C VAL A 108 -11.02 11.30 -3.86
N GLY A 109 -11.37 11.31 -5.16
CA GLY A 109 -11.84 12.50 -5.86
C GLY A 109 -13.17 13.04 -5.33
N THR A 110 -14.06 12.18 -4.82
CA THR A 110 -15.37 12.60 -4.30
C THR A 110 -15.35 13.00 -2.82
N THR A 111 -14.47 12.39 -2.02
CA THR A 111 -14.41 12.62 -0.57
C THR A 111 -13.31 13.58 -0.14
N GLY A 112 -12.31 13.81 -0.98
CA GLY A 112 -11.12 14.56 -0.65
C GLY A 112 -10.17 13.82 0.32
N GLU A 113 -10.35 12.53 0.56
CA GLU A 113 -9.50 11.73 1.44
C GLU A 113 -8.24 11.28 0.71
N ARG A 114 -7.21 12.13 0.67
CA ARG A 114 -6.03 11.99 -0.18
C ARG A 114 -4.81 11.32 0.48
N TRP A 115 -4.85 10.97 1.76
CA TRP A 115 -3.64 10.53 2.50
C TRP A 115 -2.99 9.26 1.92
N PHE A 116 -3.75 8.39 1.24
CA PHE A 116 -3.26 7.16 0.62
C PHE A 116 -3.19 7.25 -0.91
N GLU A 117 -3.53 8.38 -1.50
CA GLU A 117 -3.64 8.60 -2.94
C GLU A 117 -2.34 8.27 -3.68
N ALA A 118 -1.20 8.75 -3.18
CA ALA A 118 0.12 8.46 -3.75
C ALA A 118 0.39 6.95 -3.84
N GLU A 119 0.05 6.20 -2.79
CA GLU A 119 0.25 4.76 -2.75
C GLU A 119 -0.70 4.01 -3.71
N ILE A 120 -1.93 4.49 -3.89
CA ILE A 120 -2.88 3.94 -4.87
C ILE A 120 -2.31 4.09 -6.29
N TYR A 121 -1.83 5.28 -6.65
CA TYR A 121 -1.18 5.49 -7.96
C TYR A 121 0.05 4.61 -8.14
N ARG A 122 0.88 4.47 -7.11
CA ARG A 122 2.06 3.59 -7.15
C ARG A 122 1.67 2.13 -7.36
N GLN A 123 0.65 1.63 -6.65
CA GLN A 123 0.15 0.27 -6.82
C GLN A 123 -0.39 0.05 -8.23
N LYS A 124 -1.15 1.01 -8.77
CA LYS A 124 -1.68 0.96 -10.13
C LYS A 124 -0.55 0.91 -11.17
N GLY A 125 0.48 1.76 -11.01
CA GLY A 125 1.68 1.73 -11.85
C GLY A 125 2.38 0.36 -11.85
N ARG A 126 2.50 -0.27 -10.67
CA ARG A 126 3.07 -1.61 -10.54
C ARG A 126 2.25 -2.67 -11.29
N LEU A 127 0.93 -2.61 -11.23
CA LEU A 127 0.06 -3.55 -11.94
C LEU A 127 0.16 -3.36 -13.46
N LEU A 128 0.15 -2.13 -13.96
CA LEU A 128 0.32 -1.84 -15.38
C LEU A 128 1.70 -2.29 -15.89
N LEU A 129 2.74 -2.11 -15.09
CA LEU A 129 4.08 -2.61 -15.44
C LEU A 129 4.08 -4.14 -15.59
N ARG A 130 3.38 -4.88 -14.74
CA ARG A 130 3.22 -6.35 -14.87
C ARG A 130 2.46 -6.77 -16.13
N GLN A 131 1.63 -5.88 -16.69
CA GLN A 131 0.95 -6.08 -17.98
C GLN A 131 1.80 -5.61 -19.18
N GLY A 132 3.01 -5.08 -18.95
CA GLY A 132 3.91 -4.59 -20.00
C GLY A 132 3.66 -3.13 -20.42
N HIS A 133 2.78 -2.42 -19.72
CA HIS A 133 2.47 -1.01 -20.01
C HIS A 133 3.48 -0.07 -19.32
N THR A 134 4.73 -0.09 -19.81
CA THR A 134 5.88 0.56 -19.16
C THR A 134 5.73 2.07 -19.08
N ASP A 135 5.31 2.74 -20.15
CA ASP A 135 5.18 4.21 -20.19
C ASP A 135 4.07 4.68 -19.24
N ALA A 136 2.93 4.01 -19.26
CA ALA A 136 1.84 4.31 -18.34
C ALA A 136 2.23 4.07 -16.87
N ALA A 137 3.03 3.05 -16.59
CA ALA A 137 3.56 2.79 -15.25
C ALA A 137 4.50 3.92 -14.80
N GLU A 138 5.39 4.42 -15.69
CA GLU A 138 6.28 5.55 -15.40
C GLU A 138 5.46 6.81 -15.04
N GLU A 139 4.43 7.14 -15.82
CA GLU A 139 3.55 8.29 -15.57
C GLU A 139 2.87 8.19 -14.20
N LEU A 140 2.36 7.01 -13.86
CA LEU A 140 1.71 6.80 -12.56
C LEU A 140 2.69 6.87 -11.38
N TYR A 141 3.93 6.40 -11.54
CA TYR A 141 4.95 6.55 -10.50
C TYR A 141 5.37 8.01 -10.32
N ARG A 142 5.48 8.79 -11.42
CA ARG A 142 5.73 10.23 -11.35
C ARG A 142 4.58 10.98 -10.68
N THR A 143 3.34 10.61 -10.99
CA THR A 143 2.14 11.16 -10.34
C THR A 143 2.15 10.86 -8.84
N ALA A 144 2.40 9.59 -8.46
CA ALA A 144 2.51 9.19 -7.06
C ALA A 144 3.58 9.99 -6.30
N LEU A 145 4.76 10.17 -6.93
CA LEU A 145 5.86 10.94 -6.36
C LEU A 145 5.50 12.42 -6.17
N GLY A 146 4.84 13.03 -7.17
CA GLY A 146 4.36 14.42 -7.10
C GLY A 146 3.38 14.63 -5.94
N ILE A 147 2.38 13.75 -5.82
CA ILE A 147 1.39 13.78 -4.74
C ILE A 147 2.07 13.60 -3.37
N ALA A 148 2.99 12.65 -3.24
CA ALA A 148 3.71 12.41 -1.99
C ALA A 148 4.54 13.63 -1.55
N ARG A 149 5.18 14.32 -2.50
CA ARG A 149 5.94 15.56 -2.25
C ARG A 149 5.03 16.72 -1.85
N GLU A 150 3.91 16.91 -2.55
CA GLU A 150 2.90 17.92 -2.19
C GLU A 150 2.39 17.72 -0.78
N GLN A 151 2.15 16.48 -0.38
CA GLN A 151 1.68 16.10 0.95
C GLN A 151 2.78 16.03 2.01
N GLN A 152 4.05 16.20 1.64
CA GLN A 152 5.22 15.95 2.50
C GLN A 152 5.23 14.56 3.15
N ALA A 153 4.66 13.58 2.47
CA ALA A 153 4.46 12.21 2.94
C ALA A 153 5.68 11.33 2.64
N LYS A 154 6.73 11.44 3.45
CA LYS A 154 8.06 10.87 3.20
C LYS A 154 8.08 9.36 2.95
N LEU A 155 7.22 8.59 3.60
CA LEU A 155 7.11 7.14 3.34
C LEU A 155 6.59 6.87 1.92
N TRP A 156 5.57 7.61 1.49
CA TRP A 156 5.03 7.46 0.13
C TRP A 156 6.00 8.01 -0.92
N GLU A 157 6.70 9.09 -0.62
CA GLU A 157 7.77 9.61 -1.48
C GLU A 157 8.87 8.57 -1.69
N LEU A 158 9.35 7.92 -0.63
CA LEU A 158 10.34 6.85 -0.71
C LEU A 158 9.86 5.66 -1.57
N ARG A 159 8.65 5.18 -1.35
CA ARG A 159 8.08 4.05 -2.09
C ARG A 159 7.88 4.37 -3.57
N ALA A 160 7.38 5.57 -3.87
CA ALA A 160 7.19 6.02 -5.25
C ALA A 160 8.54 6.20 -5.96
N ALA A 161 9.50 6.88 -5.32
CA ALA A 161 10.85 7.06 -5.84
C ALA A 161 11.56 5.71 -6.08
N ALA A 162 11.48 4.78 -5.14
CA ALA A 162 12.07 3.45 -5.31
C ALA A 162 11.41 2.63 -6.44
N SER A 163 10.09 2.77 -6.64
CA SER A 163 9.38 2.11 -7.74
C SER A 163 9.81 2.69 -9.09
N LEU A 164 9.89 4.01 -9.19
CA LEU A 164 10.33 4.71 -10.40
C LEU A 164 11.82 4.44 -10.69
N ALA A 165 12.67 4.47 -9.66
CA ALA A 165 14.10 4.20 -9.84
C ALA A 165 14.38 2.77 -10.35
N ARG A 166 13.62 1.76 -9.88
CA ARG A 166 13.71 0.40 -10.44
C ARG A 166 13.35 0.38 -11.92
N LEU A 167 12.25 1.05 -12.29
CA LEU A 167 11.80 1.12 -13.67
C LEU A 167 12.85 1.82 -14.56
N LEU A 168 13.40 2.94 -14.13
CA LEU A 168 14.44 3.69 -14.84
C LEU A 168 15.72 2.86 -15.01
N ARG A 169 16.16 2.16 -13.97
CA ARG A 169 17.28 1.22 -14.05
C ARG A 169 17.05 0.16 -15.14
N ASP A 170 15.88 -0.45 -15.13
CA ASP A 170 15.52 -1.54 -16.05
C ASP A 170 15.37 -1.03 -17.50
N GLN A 171 15.17 0.28 -17.69
CA GLN A 171 15.21 0.99 -18.98
C GLN A 171 16.62 1.44 -19.39
N GLY A 172 17.68 1.14 -18.62
CA GLY A 172 19.04 1.59 -18.90
C GLY A 172 19.31 3.07 -18.56
N ARG A 173 18.56 3.62 -17.60
CA ARG A 173 18.68 5.01 -17.11
C ARG A 173 19.15 5.05 -15.63
N PRO A 174 20.30 4.40 -15.29
CA PRO A 174 20.72 4.26 -13.89
C PRO A 174 21.08 5.59 -13.23
N THR A 175 21.69 6.53 -13.96
CA THR A 175 22.03 7.85 -13.41
C THR A 175 20.78 8.61 -12.97
N GLU A 176 19.74 8.64 -13.79
CA GLU A 176 18.47 9.28 -13.42
C GLU A 176 17.80 8.60 -12.24
N ALA A 177 17.90 7.28 -12.17
CA ALA A 177 17.39 6.51 -11.02
C ALA A 177 18.11 6.86 -9.72
N CYS A 178 19.45 7.00 -9.76
CA CYS A 178 20.25 7.40 -8.61
C CYS A 178 19.94 8.84 -8.17
N ASP A 179 19.93 9.79 -9.10
CA ASP A 179 19.63 11.21 -8.84
C ASP A 179 18.23 11.40 -8.23
N LEU A 180 17.29 10.53 -8.61
CA LEU A 180 15.93 10.54 -8.07
C LEU A 180 15.87 9.98 -6.64
N LEU A 181 16.50 8.83 -6.39
CA LEU A 181 16.31 8.07 -5.15
C LEU A 181 17.23 8.53 -4.02
N ALA A 182 18.49 8.88 -4.32
CA ALA A 182 19.48 9.21 -3.30
C ALA A 182 19.05 10.37 -2.37
N PRO A 183 18.54 11.50 -2.86
CA PRO A 183 18.10 12.58 -1.97
C PRO A 183 16.88 12.22 -1.13
N VAL A 184 15.98 11.35 -1.64
CA VAL A 184 14.81 10.89 -0.89
C VAL A 184 15.23 9.94 0.24
N TYR A 185 16.14 9.01 -0.05
CA TYR A 185 16.71 8.10 0.95
C TYR A 185 17.52 8.86 2.01
N GLY A 186 18.34 9.83 1.60
CA GLY A 186 19.19 10.63 2.48
C GLY A 186 18.43 11.53 3.47
N TRP A 187 17.12 11.73 3.27
CA TRP A 187 16.28 12.44 4.25
C TRP A 187 16.07 11.65 5.54
N PHE A 188 16.14 10.30 5.49
CA PHE A 188 15.89 9.45 6.65
C PHE A 188 17.16 9.30 7.49
N THR A 189 17.07 9.67 8.76
CA THR A 189 18.17 9.58 9.75
C THR A 189 17.97 8.44 10.76
N GLU A 190 16.77 7.84 10.78
CA GLU A 190 16.40 6.75 11.69
C GLU A 190 15.51 5.73 10.96
N GLY A 191 15.27 4.58 11.60
CA GLY A 191 14.44 3.50 11.00
C GLY A 191 15.10 2.82 9.79
N LEU A 192 16.44 2.92 9.65
CA LEU A 192 17.19 2.41 8.49
C LEU A 192 17.12 0.89 8.34
N ASP A 193 16.65 0.20 9.38
CA ASP A 193 16.41 -1.24 9.41
C ASP A 193 15.00 -1.65 8.89
N THR A 194 14.13 -0.69 8.59
CA THR A 194 12.82 -0.96 8.01
C THR A 194 12.93 -1.55 6.60
N PRO A 195 11.97 -2.39 6.18
CA PRO A 195 11.99 -3.03 4.85
C PRO A 195 12.11 -2.04 3.69
N ASP A 196 11.38 -0.92 3.75
CA ASP A 196 11.39 0.10 2.68
C ASP A 196 12.79 0.74 2.53
N LEU A 197 13.42 1.11 3.65
CA LEU A 197 14.74 1.74 3.64
C LEU A 197 15.85 0.76 3.27
N LYS A 198 15.79 -0.50 3.74
CA LYS A 198 16.71 -1.55 3.28
C LYS A 198 16.62 -1.80 1.77
N GLN A 199 15.41 -1.84 1.21
CA GLN A 199 15.21 -2.01 -0.23
C GLN A 199 15.71 -0.81 -1.04
N ALA A 200 15.48 0.41 -0.55
CA ALA A 200 15.96 1.62 -1.20
C ALA A 200 17.50 1.69 -1.19
N ARG A 201 18.12 1.34 -0.07
CA ARG A 201 19.59 1.25 0.06
C ARG A 201 20.18 0.23 -0.91
N ALA A 202 19.66 -0.99 -0.90
CA ALA A 202 20.14 -2.04 -1.81
C ALA A 202 19.98 -1.65 -3.29
N LEU A 203 18.93 -0.89 -3.64
CA LEU A 203 18.75 -0.37 -4.99
C LEU A 203 19.83 0.68 -5.32
N LEU A 204 20.12 1.62 -4.43
CA LEU A 204 21.20 2.60 -4.61
C LEU A 204 22.55 1.93 -4.79
N GLU A 205 22.89 0.96 -3.93
CA GLU A 205 24.13 0.18 -4.06
C GLU A 205 24.25 -0.54 -5.42
N ALA A 206 23.11 -1.01 -5.96
CA ALA A 206 23.07 -1.65 -7.30
C ALA A 206 23.08 -0.65 -8.47
N LEU A 207 22.80 0.62 -8.25
CA LEU A 207 22.88 1.67 -9.27
C LEU A 207 24.29 2.25 -9.40
N ASP A 208 25.09 2.16 -8.35
CA ASP A 208 26.47 2.64 -8.29
C ASP A 208 27.50 1.59 -8.80
N ALA A 209 27.06 0.33 -9.03
CA ALA A 209 27.91 -0.78 -9.47
C ALA A 209 28.01 -0.88 -11.00
#